data_d65c2a7e93369a7d7759db454306f1dd
#
_entry.id   d65c2a7e93369a7d7759db454306f1dd
#
_cell.length_a   1.000
_cell.length_b   1.000
_cell.length_c   1.000
_cell.angle_alpha   90.00
_cell.angle_beta   90.00
_cell.angle_gamma   90.00
#
_symmetry.space_group_name_H-M   'P 1'
#
loop_
_entity.id
_entity.type
_entity.pdbx_description
1 polymer ?
#
loop_
_entity_poly.entity_id
_entity_poly.type
_entity_poly.pdbx_seq_one_letter_code
_entity_poly.pdbx_strand_id
1 'polypeptide(L)'
;MTTALFETEVGNINIQFFSDDAPNTVKNFTSLISDGFYDGLAFHRVIPGFMAQGGCPNTRDGASGMPGTGGPGYNIKCEINSNKHLKGSLSMAHAGKDTGGSQFFIVYEPQPHLDGVHTVFGKTDDMDVVLKLNNGSKILKATLK
;
A
#
# COMPACT_ATOMS: atom_id res chain seq x y z
N MET A 1 -4.42 16.19 10.05
CA MET A 1 -4.01 15.32 8.93
C MET A 1 -3.81 13.90 9.46
N THR A 2 -4.45 12.94 8.85
CA THR A 2 -4.33 11.54 9.26
C THR A 2 -3.02 10.97 8.76
N THR A 3 -2.29 10.28 9.62
CA THR A 3 -1.05 9.59 9.29
C THR A 3 -1.11 8.16 9.84
N ALA A 4 -0.21 7.32 9.35
CA ALA A 4 -0.08 5.95 9.82
C ALA A 4 1.39 5.58 10.04
N LEU A 5 1.61 4.58 10.88
CA LEU A 5 2.92 3.98 11.10
C LEU A 5 2.85 2.50 10.74
N PHE A 6 3.70 2.09 9.82
CA PHE A 6 3.91 0.67 9.52
C PHE A 6 5.23 0.23 10.13
N GLU A 7 5.16 -0.60 11.15
CA GLU A 7 6.34 -1.22 11.77
C GLU A 7 6.64 -2.50 10.98
N THR A 8 7.79 -2.53 10.32
CA THR A 8 8.21 -3.67 9.50
C THR A 8 9.46 -4.32 10.04
N GLU A 9 9.81 -5.49 9.52
CA GLU A 9 11.04 -6.19 9.89
C GLU A 9 12.31 -5.39 9.58
N VAL A 10 12.23 -4.41 8.68
CA VAL A 10 13.41 -3.61 8.27
C VAL A 10 13.36 -2.17 8.78
N GLY A 11 12.36 -1.82 9.55
CA GLY A 11 12.21 -0.49 10.15
C GLY A 11 10.80 0.07 10.03
N ASN A 12 10.64 1.31 10.45
CA ASN A 12 9.34 1.98 10.50
C ASN A 12 9.13 2.85 9.26
N ILE A 13 7.91 2.79 8.71
CA ILE A 13 7.50 3.60 7.57
C ILE A 13 6.33 4.48 8.03
N ASN A 14 6.53 5.79 8.03
CA ASN A 14 5.49 6.76 8.33
C ASN A 14 4.80 7.17 7.04
N ILE A 15 3.47 7.18 7.03
CA ILE A 15 2.66 7.47 5.86
C ILE A 15 1.79 8.69 6.13
N GLN A 16 1.78 9.63 5.16
CA GLN A 16 0.85 10.76 5.13
C GLN A 16 -0.21 10.47 4.07
N PHE A 17 -1.48 10.67 4.42
CA PHE A 17 -2.58 10.40 3.50
C PHE A 17 -3.07 11.65 2.78
N PHE A 18 -3.47 11.48 1.53
CA PHE A 18 -4.08 12.53 0.71
C PHE A 18 -5.61 12.40 0.80
N SER A 19 -6.17 12.72 1.97
CA SER A 19 -7.59 12.52 2.26
C SER A 19 -8.51 13.37 1.38
N ASP A 20 -8.06 14.54 0.93
CA ASP A 20 -8.86 15.40 0.07
C ASP A 20 -8.90 14.88 -1.37
N ASP A 21 -7.84 14.24 -1.83
CA ASP A 21 -7.71 13.77 -3.22
C ASP A 21 -8.27 12.37 -3.43
N ALA A 22 -8.25 11.53 -2.40
CA ALA A 22 -8.72 10.15 -2.45
C ALA A 22 -9.47 9.78 -1.16
N PRO A 23 -10.59 10.45 -0.87
CA PRO A 23 -11.26 10.32 0.44
C PRO A 23 -11.74 8.90 0.74
N ASN A 24 -12.32 8.21 -0.23
CA ASN A 24 -12.83 6.86 -0.01
C ASN A 24 -11.72 5.82 0.08
N THR A 25 -10.66 5.98 -0.70
CA THR A 25 -9.48 5.11 -0.65
C THR A 25 -8.79 5.24 0.71
N VAL A 26 -8.60 6.45 1.19
CA VAL A 26 -7.99 6.71 2.51
C VAL A 26 -8.89 6.15 3.61
N LYS A 27 -10.20 6.37 3.54
CA LYS A 27 -11.15 5.84 4.53
C LYS A 27 -11.09 4.32 4.60
N ASN A 28 -11.07 3.65 3.45
CA ASN A 28 -10.95 2.19 3.36
C ASN A 28 -9.63 1.71 3.98
N PHE A 29 -8.54 2.33 3.57
CA PHE A 29 -7.21 1.94 4.04
C PHE A 29 -7.05 2.13 5.55
N THR A 30 -7.50 3.27 6.08
CA THR A 30 -7.44 3.54 7.52
C THR A 30 -8.34 2.62 8.33
N SER A 31 -9.51 2.25 7.79
CA SER A 31 -10.39 1.25 8.43
C SER A 31 -9.71 -0.11 8.53
N LEU A 32 -9.05 -0.54 7.46
CA LEU A 32 -8.30 -1.80 7.45
C LEU A 32 -7.15 -1.78 8.47
N ILE A 33 -6.45 -0.65 8.58
CA ILE A 33 -5.40 -0.47 9.61
C ILE A 33 -6.01 -0.63 11.01
N SER A 34 -7.12 0.05 11.28
CA SER A 34 -7.78 0.01 12.60
C SER A 34 -8.26 -1.38 12.96
N ASP A 35 -8.65 -2.18 11.97
CA ASP A 35 -9.10 -3.56 12.16
C ASP A 35 -7.95 -4.56 12.33
N GLY A 36 -6.70 -4.12 12.22
CA GLY A 36 -5.54 -5.01 12.28
C GLY A 36 -5.34 -5.85 11.02
N PHE A 37 -5.97 -5.48 9.92
CA PHE A 37 -5.92 -6.25 8.68
C PHE A 37 -4.51 -6.43 8.13
N TYR A 38 -3.68 -5.39 8.21
CA TYR A 38 -2.32 -5.43 7.67
C TYR A 38 -1.29 -6.08 8.58
N ASP A 39 -1.62 -6.33 9.84
CA ASP A 39 -0.70 -6.94 10.80
C ASP A 39 -0.34 -8.36 10.34
N GLY A 40 0.94 -8.64 10.21
CA GLY A 40 1.43 -9.95 9.80
C GLY A 40 1.44 -10.21 8.29
N LEU A 41 0.99 -9.25 7.47
CA LEU A 41 1.06 -9.39 6.01
C LEU A 41 2.47 -9.07 5.52
N ALA A 42 2.84 -9.60 4.35
CA ALA A 42 4.16 -9.40 3.77
C ALA A 42 4.09 -8.60 2.48
N PHE A 43 5.20 -7.93 2.15
CA PHE A 43 5.42 -7.37 0.82
C PHE A 43 5.79 -8.52 -0.10
N HIS A 44 4.84 -8.96 -0.91
CA HIS A 44 5.01 -10.15 -1.75
C HIS A 44 5.67 -9.88 -3.10
N ARG A 45 5.77 -8.60 -3.51
CA ARG A 45 6.35 -8.23 -4.80
C ARG A 45 7.16 -6.94 -4.63
N VAL A 46 8.47 -7.10 -4.55
CA VAL A 46 9.41 -5.98 -4.44
C VAL A 46 10.32 -6.00 -5.66
N ILE A 47 10.23 -4.96 -6.48
CA ILE A 47 11.01 -4.84 -7.72
C ILE A 47 11.90 -3.60 -7.60
N PRO A 48 13.24 -3.78 -7.47
CA PRO A 48 14.17 -2.65 -7.37
C PRO A 48 14.00 -1.66 -8.53
N GLY A 49 14.02 -0.38 -8.21
CA GLY A 49 13.85 0.70 -9.18
C GLY A 49 12.40 0.92 -9.62
N PHE A 50 11.46 0.11 -9.13
CA PHE A 50 10.04 0.21 -9.48
C PHE A 50 9.20 0.48 -8.24
N MET A 51 8.88 -0.56 -7.46
CA MET A 51 7.97 -0.41 -6.32
C MET A 51 8.06 -1.61 -5.36
N ALA A 52 7.48 -1.43 -4.15
CA ALA A 52 7.22 -2.51 -3.21
C ALA A 52 5.72 -2.64 -3.00
N GLN A 53 5.16 -3.81 -3.28
CA GLN A 53 3.73 -4.09 -3.19
C GLN A 53 3.42 -5.04 -2.04
N GLY A 54 2.40 -4.71 -1.25
CA GLY A 54 1.95 -5.52 -0.14
C GLY A 54 0.45 -5.38 0.11
N GLY A 55 0.00 -5.89 1.25
CA GLY A 55 -1.40 -5.77 1.66
C GLY A 55 -2.31 -6.90 1.20
N CYS A 56 -1.76 -7.97 0.63
CA CYS A 56 -2.55 -9.14 0.26
C CYS A 56 -2.71 -10.07 1.47
N PRO A 57 -3.94 -10.41 1.90
CA PRO A 57 -4.15 -11.29 3.06
C PRO A 57 -3.62 -12.71 2.84
N ASN A 58 -3.41 -13.13 1.60
CA ASN A 58 -2.81 -14.44 1.30
C ASN A 58 -1.31 -14.50 1.62
N THR A 59 -0.71 -13.40 2.06
CA THR A 59 0.69 -13.37 2.53
C THR A 59 0.79 -13.64 4.03
N ARG A 60 -0.33 -13.77 4.73
CA ARG A 60 -0.35 -14.11 6.15
C ARG A 60 0.06 -15.57 6.34
N ASP A 61 0.82 -15.85 7.41
CA ASP A 61 1.21 -17.22 7.74
C ASP A 61 -0.03 -18.10 7.87
N GLY A 62 -0.04 -19.23 7.19
CA GLY A 62 -1.15 -20.18 7.21
C GLY A 62 -2.27 -19.89 6.21
N ALA A 63 -2.17 -18.81 5.43
CA ALA A 63 -3.15 -18.53 4.39
C ALA A 63 -3.07 -19.58 3.26
N SER A 64 -4.22 -19.92 2.68
CA SER A 64 -4.31 -20.97 1.65
C SER A 64 -4.27 -20.44 0.23
N GLY A 65 -4.49 -19.13 0.01
CA GLY A 65 -4.51 -18.53 -1.32
C GLY A 65 -3.11 -18.13 -1.81
N MET A 66 -3.01 -17.83 -3.09
CA MET A 66 -1.76 -17.34 -3.67
C MET A 66 -1.53 -15.87 -3.32
N PRO A 67 -0.29 -15.48 -2.91
CA PRO A 67 0.05 -14.07 -2.74
C PRO A 67 -0.23 -13.26 -4.00
N GLY A 68 -0.84 -12.08 -3.80
CA GLY A 68 -1.21 -11.19 -4.90
C GLY A 68 -2.64 -11.35 -5.40
N THR A 69 -3.35 -12.40 -4.99
CA THR A 69 -4.71 -12.67 -5.46
C THR A 69 -5.80 -12.34 -4.44
N GLY A 70 -5.44 -12.00 -3.21
CA GLY A 70 -6.39 -11.76 -2.14
C GLY A 70 -6.74 -10.30 -1.94
N GLY A 71 -7.82 -10.06 -1.20
CA GLY A 71 -8.28 -8.73 -0.83
C GLY A 71 -9.19 -8.79 0.38
N PRO A 72 -9.84 -7.67 0.73
CA PRO A 72 -10.66 -7.59 1.94
C PRO A 72 -12.06 -8.17 1.79
N GLY A 73 -12.39 -8.75 0.64
CA GLY A 73 -13.71 -9.32 0.36
C GLY A 73 -14.63 -8.38 -0.41
N TYR A 74 -14.12 -7.24 -0.85
CA TYR A 74 -14.87 -6.24 -1.64
C TYR A 74 -13.90 -5.43 -2.49
N ASN A 75 -14.43 -4.68 -3.45
CA ASN A 75 -13.65 -3.77 -4.28
C ASN A 75 -14.02 -2.33 -3.99
N ILE A 76 -13.08 -1.41 -4.21
CA ILE A 76 -13.31 0.03 -4.13
C ILE A 76 -13.08 0.67 -5.50
N LYS A 77 -13.76 1.79 -5.73
CA LYS A 77 -13.62 2.53 -6.98
C LYS A 77 -12.31 3.31 -7.00
N CYS A 78 -11.73 3.45 -8.18
CA CYS A 78 -10.59 4.32 -8.40
C CYS A 78 -10.97 5.78 -8.11
N GLU A 79 -10.04 6.50 -7.50
CA GLU A 79 -10.16 7.95 -7.24
C GLU A 79 -8.98 8.65 -7.91
N ILE A 80 -8.98 8.64 -9.22
CA ILE A 80 -7.90 9.22 -10.01
C ILE A 80 -7.81 10.73 -9.72
N ASN A 81 -6.62 11.20 -9.46
CA ASN A 81 -6.36 12.58 -9.07
C ASN A 81 -5.05 13.08 -9.71
N SER A 82 -4.69 14.32 -9.42
CA SER A 82 -3.51 14.95 -10.02
C SER A 82 -2.17 14.54 -9.41
N ASN A 83 -2.17 13.77 -8.33
CA ASN A 83 -0.93 13.27 -7.73
C ASN A 83 -0.28 12.25 -8.66
N LYS A 84 1.03 12.40 -8.83
CA LYS A 84 1.81 11.54 -9.72
C LYS A 84 2.51 10.44 -8.92
N HIS A 85 2.90 9.39 -9.62
CA HIS A 85 3.69 8.29 -9.04
C HIS A 85 5.15 8.73 -8.98
N LEU A 86 5.50 9.40 -7.89
CA LEU A 86 6.86 9.87 -7.61
C LEU A 86 7.50 8.97 -6.54
N LYS A 87 8.79 9.15 -6.31
CA LYS A 87 9.50 8.45 -5.24
C LYS A 87 8.77 8.65 -3.90
N GLY A 88 8.38 7.57 -3.26
CA GLY A 88 7.66 7.59 -1.99
C GLY A 88 6.13 7.66 -2.11
N SER A 89 5.58 7.74 -3.31
CA SER A 89 4.13 7.73 -3.50
C SER A 89 3.54 6.40 -3.04
N LEU A 90 2.40 6.49 -2.34
CA LEU A 90 1.60 5.34 -1.93
C LEU A 90 0.40 5.26 -2.86
N SER A 91 0.25 4.15 -3.57
CA SER A 91 -0.77 3.97 -4.58
C SER A 91 -1.49 2.65 -4.40
N MET A 92 -2.74 2.60 -4.87
CA MET A 92 -3.57 1.40 -4.74
C MET A 92 -3.31 0.44 -5.90
N ALA A 93 -2.95 -0.79 -5.58
CA ALA A 93 -2.84 -1.86 -6.56
C ALA A 93 -4.24 -2.36 -6.96
N HIS A 94 -4.40 -2.72 -8.23
CA HIS A 94 -5.65 -3.29 -8.73
C HIS A 94 -5.40 -4.16 -9.96
N ALA A 95 -6.41 -4.94 -10.34
CA ALA A 95 -6.39 -5.81 -11.52
C ALA A 95 -7.24 -5.22 -12.66
N GLY A 96 -7.36 -3.91 -12.71
CA GLY A 96 -8.17 -3.16 -13.66
C GLY A 96 -8.98 -2.08 -12.93
N LYS A 97 -9.75 -1.30 -13.70
CA LYS A 97 -10.54 -0.20 -13.15
C LYS A 97 -11.50 -0.69 -12.07
N ASP A 98 -11.54 0.02 -10.94
CA ASP A 98 -12.47 -0.20 -9.82
C ASP A 98 -12.35 -1.60 -9.19
N THR A 99 -11.15 -2.19 -9.19
CA THR A 99 -10.90 -3.50 -8.56
C THR A 99 -9.93 -3.43 -7.38
N GLY A 100 -9.61 -2.24 -6.90
CA GLY A 100 -8.79 -2.06 -5.71
C GLY A 100 -9.47 -2.62 -4.46
N GLY A 101 -8.68 -2.95 -3.45
CA GLY A 101 -9.19 -3.48 -2.18
C GLY A 101 -8.26 -3.19 -1.03
N SER A 102 -7.30 -4.07 -0.79
CA SER A 102 -6.32 -3.90 0.31
C SER A 102 -4.89 -3.78 -0.16
N GLN A 103 -4.56 -4.26 -1.36
CA GLN A 103 -3.18 -4.23 -1.84
C GLN A 103 -2.78 -2.82 -2.26
N PHE A 104 -1.56 -2.46 -1.90
CA PHE A 104 -0.98 -1.15 -2.20
C PHE A 104 0.47 -1.32 -2.62
N PHE A 105 1.06 -0.27 -3.19
CA PHE A 105 2.49 -0.25 -3.46
C PHE A 105 3.09 1.11 -3.13
N ILE A 106 4.37 1.09 -2.80
CA ILE A 106 5.17 2.29 -2.52
C ILE A 106 6.19 2.41 -3.66
N VAL A 107 6.20 3.55 -4.31
CA VAL A 107 7.00 3.79 -5.52
C VAL A 107 8.46 4.08 -5.14
N TYR A 108 9.40 3.40 -5.80
CA TYR A 108 10.83 3.63 -5.61
C TYR A 108 11.36 4.78 -6.45
N GLU A 109 10.92 4.86 -7.70
CA GLU A 109 11.32 5.91 -8.65
C GLU A 109 10.11 6.29 -9.49
N PRO A 110 10.06 7.52 -10.07
CA PRO A 110 8.88 7.96 -10.80
C PRO A 110 8.42 6.98 -11.87
N GLN A 111 7.10 6.73 -11.89
CA GLN A 111 6.45 5.80 -12.80
C GLN A 111 5.32 6.52 -13.54
N PRO A 112 5.63 7.38 -14.51
CA PRO A 112 4.60 8.21 -15.16
C PRO A 112 3.55 7.41 -15.93
N HIS A 113 3.87 6.18 -16.35
CA HIS A 113 2.90 5.30 -17.02
C HIS A 113 1.74 4.86 -16.11
N LEU A 114 1.89 4.99 -14.80
CA LEU A 114 0.84 4.65 -13.83
C LEU A 114 -0.05 5.86 -13.50
N ASP A 115 0.38 7.07 -13.84
CA ASP A 115 -0.38 8.28 -13.57
C ASP A 115 -1.71 8.24 -14.34
N GLY A 116 -2.81 8.55 -13.64
CA GLY A 116 -4.14 8.47 -14.23
C GLY A 116 -4.72 7.07 -14.33
N VAL A 117 -4.00 6.03 -13.90
CA VAL A 117 -4.44 4.63 -13.95
C VAL A 117 -4.67 4.09 -12.54
N HIS A 118 -3.75 4.37 -11.63
CA HIS A 118 -3.84 3.95 -10.22
C HIS A 118 -4.12 5.15 -9.31
N THR A 119 -4.80 4.88 -8.19
CA THR A 119 -5.12 5.92 -7.20
C THR A 119 -3.93 6.18 -6.29
N VAL A 120 -3.30 7.34 -6.42
CA VAL A 120 -2.29 7.80 -5.46
C VAL A 120 -3.04 8.40 -4.27
N PHE A 121 -2.83 7.83 -3.08
CA PHE A 121 -3.61 8.26 -1.89
C PHE A 121 -2.73 8.63 -0.69
N GLY A 122 -1.43 8.64 -0.85
CA GLY A 122 -0.53 9.03 0.22
C GLY A 122 0.93 9.06 -0.21
N LYS A 123 1.80 9.28 0.76
CA LYS A 123 3.26 9.27 0.53
C LYS A 123 4.01 8.92 1.80
N THR A 124 5.28 8.54 1.63
CA THR A 124 6.23 8.41 2.72
C THR A 124 7.54 9.08 2.35
N ASP A 125 8.23 9.60 3.38
CA ASP A 125 9.59 10.14 3.24
C ASP A 125 10.64 9.14 3.74
N ASP A 126 10.23 7.99 4.28
CA ASP A 126 11.11 6.97 4.87
C ASP A 126 11.68 6.02 3.82
N MET A 127 12.24 6.58 2.75
CA MET A 127 12.75 5.79 1.63
C MET A 127 13.97 4.95 2.00
N ASP A 128 14.73 5.35 3.00
CA ASP A 128 15.84 4.56 3.53
C ASP A 128 15.36 3.20 4.06
N VAL A 129 14.17 3.16 4.67
CA VAL A 129 13.53 1.92 5.13
C VAL A 129 12.89 1.18 3.96
N VAL A 130 12.13 1.89 3.11
CA VAL A 130 11.43 1.30 1.96
C VAL A 130 12.41 0.58 1.02
N LEU A 131 13.60 1.15 0.82
CA LEU A 131 14.62 0.56 -0.04
C LEU A 131 15.25 -0.73 0.54
N LYS A 132 15.02 -1.01 1.83
CA LYS A 132 15.47 -2.25 2.49
C LYS A 132 14.46 -3.37 2.39
N LEU A 133 13.24 -3.12 1.91
CA LEU A 133 12.22 -4.14 1.76
C LEU A 133 12.64 -5.19 0.74
N ASN A 134 12.29 -6.45 1.02
CA ASN A 134 12.54 -7.59 0.16
C ASN A 134 11.24 -8.37 -0.01
N ASN A 135 11.19 -9.25 -0.99
CA ASN A 135 10.07 -10.19 -1.11
C ASN A 135 9.95 -10.99 0.18
N GLY A 136 8.81 -10.91 0.82
CA GLY A 136 8.54 -11.58 2.08
C GLY A 136 8.77 -10.74 3.33
N SER A 137 9.26 -9.50 3.23
CA SER A 137 9.37 -8.61 4.39
C SER A 137 7.99 -8.40 5.02
N LYS A 138 7.89 -8.62 6.33
CA LYS A 138 6.60 -8.57 7.02
C LYS A 138 6.31 -7.20 7.62
N ILE A 139 5.03 -6.85 7.62
CA ILE A 139 4.46 -5.76 8.40
C ILE A 139 4.17 -6.35 9.78
N LEU A 140 4.90 -5.91 10.79
CA LEU A 140 4.71 -6.39 12.16
C LEU A 140 3.44 -5.81 12.76
N LYS A 141 3.22 -4.51 12.53
CA LYS A 141 2.02 -3.82 13.00
C LYS A 141 1.79 -2.55 12.19
N ALA A 142 0.54 -2.24 11.92
CA ALA A 142 0.12 -0.98 11.30
C ALA A 142 -0.82 -0.24 12.26
N THR A 143 -0.55 1.03 12.53
CA THR A 143 -1.35 1.86 13.45
C THR A 143 -1.60 3.24 12.85
N LEU A 144 -2.74 3.82 13.22
CA LEU A 144 -3.05 5.22 12.90
C LEU A 144 -2.46 6.13 13.98
N LYS A 145 -2.05 7.31 13.55
CA LYS A 145 -1.54 8.34 14.46
C LYS A 145 -2.46 9.53 14.51
#